data_31a442e6d0952eb7b20b94b697bc680a
#
_entry.id   31a442e6d0952eb7b20b94b697bc680a
#
_cell.length_a   1.000
_cell.length_b   1.000
_cell.length_c   1.000
_cell.angle_alpha   90.00
_cell.angle_beta   90.00
_cell.angle_gamma   90.00
#
_symmetry.space_group_name_H-M   'P 1'
#
loop_
_entity.id
_entity.type
_entity.pdbx_description
1 polymer ?
#
loop_
_entity_poly.entity_id
_entity_poly.type
_entity_poly.pdbx_seq_one_letter_code
_entity_poly.pdbx_strand_id
1 'polypeptide(L)'
;MMVMHPFLAQLEAYLTAQRQRNRSPHTLLAYERELRELGNLLPETAQPTRSDFQAAFRQLSQRGLHASSLARALSAWRQYGEYLVQQGSLKTNPVQNIKAPKKPQRLPRAIERDTINALLDQPAAADDTLALRDQAIAELLYGSGLRLAELASLNLNDVYLDAGWLNVHGKGNKQRQVPLTHNSVALLQQWLAQRPAQPHETALFTTQHGTRLGSRQIAKRLDNWAQQHGSPQHISPHMLRHSFAGHLLQASRDIRAVQDLLGHASLSSTQIYTKLDFDHLAAVYDEAHPRARRGKK
;
A
#
# COMPACT_ATOMS: atom_id res chain seq x y z
N MET A 1 -13.61 20.53 27.16
CA MET A 1 -13.25 21.06 25.83
C MET A 1 -11.75 21.18 25.80
N MET A 2 -11.04 20.37 25.02
CA MET A 2 -9.57 20.47 24.88
C MET A 2 -9.27 21.80 24.17
N VAL A 3 -8.60 22.70 24.85
CA VAL A 3 -8.17 23.99 24.26
C VAL A 3 -7.15 23.66 23.17
N MET A 4 -7.46 24.05 21.95
CA MET A 4 -6.55 23.80 20.80
C MET A 4 -5.33 24.71 20.92
N HIS A 5 -4.13 24.13 20.79
CA HIS A 5 -2.87 24.87 20.87
C HIS A 5 -2.86 26.08 19.90
N PRO A 6 -2.42 27.28 20.31
CA PRO A 6 -2.51 28.49 19.50
C PRO A 6 -1.85 28.37 18.12
N PHE A 7 -0.71 27.67 18.00
CA PHE A 7 -0.06 27.38 16.73
C PHE A 7 -0.94 26.56 15.77
N LEU A 8 -1.86 25.73 16.29
CA LEU A 8 -2.75 24.87 15.53
C LEU A 8 -4.12 25.50 15.24
N ALA A 9 -4.30 26.80 15.49
CA ALA A 9 -5.58 27.49 15.28
C ALA A 9 -6.16 27.32 13.86
N GLN A 10 -5.31 27.13 12.84
CA GLN A 10 -5.72 26.92 11.45
C GLN A 10 -5.69 25.44 11.01
N LEU A 11 -5.59 24.47 11.93
CA LEU A 11 -5.46 23.06 11.58
C LEU A 11 -6.62 22.55 10.73
N GLU A 12 -7.86 22.87 11.09
CA GLU A 12 -9.06 22.42 10.34
C GLU A 12 -9.12 23.05 8.94
N ALA A 13 -8.76 24.32 8.80
CA ALA A 13 -8.67 24.98 7.51
C ALA A 13 -7.59 24.33 6.63
N TYR A 14 -6.42 24.00 7.22
CA TYR A 14 -5.37 23.27 6.54
C TYR A 14 -5.83 21.89 6.06
N LEU A 15 -6.46 21.10 6.93
CA LEU A 15 -6.94 19.76 6.58
C LEU A 15 -7.99 19.83 5.46
N THR A 16 -8.85 20.85 5.49
CA THR A 16 -9.84 21.11 4.42
C THR A 16 -9.16 21.45 3.10
N ALA A 17 -8.17 22.33 3.09
CA ALA A 17 -7.38 22.65 1.90
C ALA A 17 -6.65 21.41 1.35
N GLN A 18 -6.16 20.51 2.20
CA GLN A 18 -5.53 19.27 1.76
C GLN A 18 -6.55 18.26 1.19
N ARG A 19 -7.80 18.22 1.71
CA ARG A 19 -8.90 17.43 1.10
C ARG A 19 -9.21 17.91 -0.30
N GLN A 20 -9.30 19.22 -0.52
CA GLN A 20 -9.52 19.81 -1.84
C GLN A 20 -8.40 19.49 -2.85
N ARG A 21 -7.18 19.28 -2.38
CA ARG A 21 -6.03 18.82 -3.17
C ARG A 21 -6.00 17.31 -3.39
N ASN A 22 -7.10 16.58 -3.12
CA ASN A 22 -7.22 15.14 -3.28
C ASN A 22 -6.16 14.32 -2.50
N ARG A 23 -5.73 14.81 -1.32
CA ARG A 23 -4.90 14.00 -0.43
C ARG A 23 -5.70 12.84 0.14
N SER A 24 -5.07 11.66 0.23
CA SER A 24 -5.77 10.47 0.72
C SER A 24 -6.24 10.66 2.18
N PRO A 25 -7.42 10.12 2.57
CA PRO A 25 -7.92 10.19 3.93
C PRO A 25 -6.91 9.68 4.97
N HIS A 26 -6.20 8.60 4.66
CA HIS A 26 -5.16 8.05 5.53
C HIS A 26 -3.99 9.02 5.75
N THR A 27 -3.60 9.79 4.72
CA THR A 27 -2.56 10.81 4.85
C THR A 27 -3.05 11.95 5.74
N LEU A 28 -4.30 12.37 5.58
CA LEU A 28 -4.89 13.44 6.38
C LEU A 28 -4.99 13.07 7.86
N LEU A 29 -5.48 11.87 8.16
CA LEU A 29 -5.54 11.33 9.53
C LEU A 29 -4.14 11.23 10.15
N ALA A 30 -3.15 10.80 9.39
CA ALA A 30 -1.77 10.75 9.86
C ALA A 30 -1.23 12.15 10.14
N TYR A 31 -1.46 13.12 9.25
CA TYR A 31 -1.01 14.50 9.44
C TYR A 31 -1.71 15.17 10.63
N GLU A 32 -3.01 14.99 10.76
CA GLU A 32 -3.76 15.50 11.90
C GLU A 32 -3.18 14.98 13.23
N ARG A 33 -2.96 13.67 13.33
CA ARG A 33 -2.36 13.07 14.52
C ARG A 33 -0.98 13.64 14.83
N GLU A 34 -0.09 13.72 13.80
CA GLU A 34 1.28 14.25 13.98
C GLU A 34 1.28 15.74 14.36
N LEU A 35 0.30 16.52 13.90
CA LEU A 35 0.16 17.94 14.24
C LEU A 35 -0.45 18.13 15.64
N ARG A 36 -1.45 17.33 16.03
CA ARG A 36 -1.98 17.37 17.39
C ARG A 36 -0.91 16.96 18.42
N GLU A 37 -0.10 15.94 18.09
CA GLU A 37 1.03 15.55 18.94
C GLU A 37 2.08 16.69 19.03
N LEU A 38 2.33 17.40 17.93
CA LEU A 38 3.20 18.58 17.95
C LEU A 38 2.68 19.65 18.93
N GLY A 39 1.37 19.92 18.95
CA GLY A 39 0.78 20.88 19.88
C GLY A 39 1.05 20.55 21.35
N ASN A 40 1.13 19.25 21.70
CA ASN A 40 1.46 18.80 23.05
C ASN A 40 2.95 19.00 23.43
N LEU A 41 3.80 19.28 22.44
CA LEU A 41 5.26 19.39 22.60
C LEU A 41 5.78 20.82 22.48
N LEU A 42 4.98 21.72 21.94
CA LEU A 42 5.34 23.12 21.76
C LEU A 42 4.94 23.96 22.99
N PRO A 43 5.66 25.07 23.27
CA PRO A 43 5.21 26.06 24.24
C PRO A 43 3.91 26.73 23.77
N GLU A 44 3.03 27.11 24.66
CA GLU A 44 1.73 27.74 24.37
C GLU A 44 1.88 29.15 23.74
N THR A 45 2.30 29.17 22.47
CA THR A 45 2.44 30.39 21.66
C THR A 45 1.93 30.16 20.24
N ALA A 46 1.42 31.21 19.60
CA ALA A 46 1.02 31.16 18.20
C ALA A 46 2.22 31.17 17.23
N GLN A 47 3.40 31.61 17.68
CA GLN A 47 4.62 31.73 16.88
C GLN A 47 5.81 31.01 17.54
N PRO A 48 5.81 29.67 17.59
CA PRO A 48 6.94 28.92 18.11
C PRO A 48 8.19 29.15 17.25
N THR A 49 9.33 29.23 17.91
CA THR A 49 10.62 29.41 17.26
C THR A 49 11.18 28.11 16.69
N ARG A 50 12.21 28.21 15.83
CA ARG A 50 12.92 27.03 15.34
C ARG A 50 13.50 26.16 16.49
N SER A 51 13.95 26.78 17.58
CA SER A 51 14.47 26.05 18.75
C SER A 51 13.39 25.22 19.43
N ASP A 52 12.15 25.70 19.48
CA ASP A 52 11.03 24.96 20.06
C ASP A 52 10.70 23.71 19.24
N PHE A 53 10.68 23.83 17.90
CA PHE A 53 10.52 22.66 17.02
C PHE A 53 11.68 21.66 17.13
N GLN A 54 12.90 22.14 17.30
CA GLN A 54 14.05 21.26 17.53
C GLN A 54 13.95 20.53 18.88
N ALA A 55 13.46 21.21 19.92
CA ALA A 55 13.20 20.60 21.23
C ALA A 55 12.09 19.55 21.13
N ALA A 56 10.96 19.86 20.53
CA ALA A 56 9.86 18.93 20.26
C ALA A 56 10.35 17.71 19.48
N PHE A 57 11.16 17.91 18.46
CA PHE A 57 11.70 16.81 17.66
C PHE A 57 12.66 15.92 18.45
N ARG A 58 13.51 16.48 19.31
CA ARG A 58 14.37 15.72 20.23
C ARG A 58 13.55 14.88 21.19
N GLN A 59 12.45 15.43 21.77
CA GLN A 59 11.56 14.67 22.64
C GLN A 59 10.92 13.48 21.92
N LEU A 60 10.44 13.66 20.67
CA LEU A 60 9.92 12.54 19.88
C LEU A 60 10.99 11.49 19.60
N SER A 61 12.21 11.91 19.32
CA SER A 61 13.36 11.02 19.07
C SER A 61 13.72 10.19 20.32
N GLN A 62 13.68 10.82 21.49
CA GLN A 62 13.95 10.17 22.79
C GLN A 62 12.89 9.14 23.20
N ARG A 63 11.65 9.27 22.69
CA ARG A 63 10.58 8.26 22.87
C ARG A 63 10.82 6.96 22.09
N GLY A 64 11.92 6.81 21.37
CA GLY A 64 12.27 5.60 20.64
C GLY A 64 11.48 5.40 19.34
N LEU A 65 10.87 6.47 18.81
CA LEU A 65 10.14 6.37 17.56
C LEU A 65 11.05 5.98 16.39
N HIS A 66 10.53 5.13 15.53
CA HIS A 66 11.25 4.69 14.33
C HIS A 66 11.59 5.87 13.39
N ALA A 67 12.75 5.84 12.73
CA ALA A 67 13.21 6.91 11.83
C ALA A 67 12.17 7.30 10.76
N SER A 68 11.38 6.33 10.27
CA SER A 68 10.28 6.57 9.33
C SER A 68 9.13 7.37 9.94
N SER A 69 8.81 7.16 11.21
CA SER A 69 7.79 7.91 11.94
C SER A 69 8.24 9.34 12.19
N LEU A 70 9.49 9.53 12.61
CA LEU A 70 10.10 10.85 12.77
C LEU A 70 10.14 11.64 11.45
N ALA A 71 10.49 10.99 10.33
CA ALA A 71 10.47 11.61 9.01
C ALA A 71 9.06 12.01 8.57
N ARG A 72 8.04 11.21 8.89
CA ARG A 72 6.63 11.52 8.61
C ARG A 72 6.15 12.71 9.45
N ALA A 73 6.46 12.75 10.74
CA ALA A 73 6.13 13.87 11.61
C ALA A 73 6.71 15.18 11.06
N LEU A 74 8.02 15.20 10.74
CA LEU A 74 8.64 16.37 10.12
C LEU A 74 8.01 16.76 8.79
N SER A 75 7.57 15.81 7.99
CA SER A 75 6.87 16.10 6.74
C SER A 75 5.53 16.80 6.98
N ALA A 76 4.75 16.33 7.96
CA ALA A 76 3.49 16.95 8.36
C ALA A 76 3.72 18.37 8.90
N TRP A 77 4.70 18.56 9.78
CA TRP A 77 5.04 19.85 10.37
C TRP A 77 5.47 20.86 9.31
N ARG A 78 6.34 20.44 8.35
CA ARG A 78 6.77 21.32 7.25
C ARG A 78 5.62 21.75 6.36
N GLN A 79 4.73 20.83 5.99
CA GLN A 79 3.60 21.16 5.12
C GLN A 79 2.60 22.09 5.81
N TYR A 80 2.39 21.93 7.12
CA TYR A 80 1.57 22.84 7.88
C TYR A 80 2.24 24.21 8.04
N GLY A 81 3.54 24.26 8.36
CA GLY A 81 4.32 25.50 8.43
C GLY A 81 4.33 26.25 7.09
N GLU A 82 4.44 25.53 5.97
CA GLU A 82 4.34 26.12 4.62
C GLU A 82 2.96 26.70 4.35
N TYR A 83 1.91 26.00 4.76
CA TYR A 83 0.54 26.50 4.67
C TYR A 83 0.37 27.80 5.47
N LEU A 84 0.89 27.89 6.71
CA LEU A 84 0.82 29.09 7.52
C LEU A 84 1.59 30.27 6.89
N VAL A 85 2.69 30.01 6.21
CA VAL A 85 3.42 31.05 5.45
C VAL A 85 2.57 31.53 4.27
N GLN A 86 1.94 30.63 3.51
CA GLN A 86 1.05 30.99 2.41
C GLN A 86 -0.18 31.78 2.85
N GLN A 87 -0.66 31.55 4.08
CA GLN A 87 -1.76 32.32 4.69
C GLN A 87 -1.28 33.65 5.34
N GLY A 88 -0.02 33.96 5.30
CA GLY A 88 0.55 35.17 5.92
C GLY A 88 0.62 35.12 7.45
N SER A 89 0.34 33.98 8.07
CA SER A 89 0.38 33.80 9.54
C SER A 89 1.80 33.64 10.07
N LEU A 90 2.72 33.19 9.23
CA LEU A 90 4.15 33.11 9.51
C LEU A 90 4.95 33.82 8.41
N LYS A 91 6.04 34.49 8.80
CA LYS A 91 6.99 35.07 7.83
C LYS A 91 7.85 34.01 7.14
N THR A 92 8.24 33.00 7.89
CA THR A 92 9.09 31.89 7.41
C THR A 92 8.67 30.58 8.08
N ASN A 93 8.91 29.46 7.42
CA ASN A 93 8.61 28.14 7.97
C ASN A 93 9.72 27.70 8.96
N PRO A 94 9.47 27.66 10.28
CA PRO A 94 10.49 27.36 11.27
C PRO A 94 11.00 25.91 11.21
N VAL A 95 10.26 25.01 10.53
CA VAL A 95 10.60 23.59 10.42
C VAL A 95 11.41 23.26 9.17
N GLN A 96 11.55 24.22 8.22
CA GLN A 96 12.11 23.99 6.88
C GLN A 96 13.44 23.21 6.91
N ASN A 97 14.36 23.59 7.77
CA ASN A 97 15.73 23.08 7.81
C ASN A 97 16.00 22.07 8.92
N ILE A 98 14.99 21.52 9.58
CA ILE A 98 15.16 20.45 10.56
C ILE A 98 15.32 19.13 9.79
N LYS A 99 16.44 18.42 9.99
CA LYS A 99 16.74 17.16 9.28
C LYS A 99 16.23 15.96 10.07
N ALA A 100 15.54 15.05 9.37
CA ALA A 100 15.22 13.75 9.92
C ALA A 100 16.49 12.88 10.05
N PRO A 101 16.53 11.92 11.00
CA PRO A 101 17.58 10.92 11.02
C PRO A 101 17.66 10.19 9.69
N LYS A 102 18.87 9.90 9.23
CA LYS A 102 19.05 9.05 8.04
C LYS A 102 18.41 7.69 8.31
N LYS A 103 17.50 7.29 7.46
CA LYS A 103 16.99 5.90 7.50
C LYS A 103 18.18 4.98 7.19
N PRO A 104 18.44 3.94 8.00
CA PRO A 104 19.31 2.90 7.53
C PRO A 104 18.72 2.36 6.22
N GLN A 105 19.49 2.40 5.15
CA GLN A 105 19.11 1.84 3.86
C GLN A 105 19.08 0.32 4.01
N ARG A 106 17.99 -0.23 4.53
CA ARG A 106 17.72 -1.66 4.40
C ARG A 106 17.29 -1.84 2.95
N LEU A 107 18.16 -2.45 2.16
CA LEU A 107 17.76 -2.96 0.86
C LEU A 107 16.52 -3.83 1.09
N PRO A 108 15.40 -3.60 0.40
CA PRO A 108 14.24 -4.47 0.50
C PRO A 108 14.74 -5.87 0.12
N ARG A 109 14.66 -6.82 1.05
CA ARG A 109 14.98 -8.21 0.74
C ARG A 109 13.82 -8.74 -0.08
N ALA A 110 14.00 -8.82 -1.40
CA ALA A 110 13.12 -9.65 -2.21
C ALA A 110 13.20 -11.08 -1.69
N ILE A 111 12.08 -11.75 -1.60
CA ILE A 111 12.04 -13.18 -1.25
C ILE A 111 12.46 -13.91 -2.52
N GLU A 112 13.33 -14.90 -2.40
CA GLU A 112 13.77 -15.69 -3.52
C GLU A 112 12.59 -16.40 -4.20
N ARG A 113 12.66 -16.52 -5.52
CA ARG A 113 11.59 -17.07 -6.35
C ARG A 113 11.18 -18.48 -5.92
N ASP A 114 12.17 -19.34 -5.69
CA ASP A 114 11.93 -20.74 -5.35
C ASP A 114 11.29 -20.85 -3.95
N THR A 115 11.67 -19.99 -3.01
CA THR A 115 11.02 -19.90 -1.69
C THR A 115 9.55 -19.52 -1.82
N ILE A 116 9.22 -18.49 -2.61
CA ILE A 116 7.82 -18.07 -2.80
C ILE A 116 7.01 -19.17 -3.48
N ASN A 117 7.55 -19.79 -4.53
CA ASN A 117 6.88 -20.86 -5.23
C ASN A 117 6.62 -22.06 -4.31
N ALA A 118 7.62 -22.47 -3.52
CA ALA A 118 7.45 -23.57 -2.56
C ALA A 118 6.38 -23.29 -1.50
N LEU A 119 6.19 -22.02 -1.09
CA LEU A 119 5.10 -21.64 -0.18
C LEU A 119 3.74 -21.66 -0.87
N LEU A 120 3.65 -21.11 -2.09
CA LEU A 120 2.41 -21.00 -2.85
C LEU A 120 1.93 -22.33 -3.44
N ASP A 121 2.81 -23.29 -3.67
CA ASP A 121 2.49 -24.59 -4.22
C ASP A 121 1.95 -25.58 -3.15
N GLN A 122 2.04 -25.24 -1.86
CA GLN A 122 1.41 -26.01 -0.82
C GLN A 122 -0.11 -25.82 -0.89
N PRO A 123 -0.90 -26.90 -0.88
CA PRO A 123 -2.35 -26.79 -0.94
C PRO A 123 -2.90 -26.15 0.35
N ALA A 124 -3.96 -25.36 0.22
CA ALA A 124 -4.76 -24.95 1.38
C ALA A 124 -5.38 -26.20 2.02
N ALA A 125 -5.61 -26.17 3.33
CA ALA A 125 -6.34 -27.24 4.00
C ALA A 125 -7.74 -27.42 3.35
N ALA A 126 -8.07 -28.64 2.97
CA ALA A 126 -9.22 -28.94 2.10
C ALA A 126 -10.57 -28.45 2.67
N ASP A 127 -10.72 -28.44 3.99
CA ASP A 127 -11.97 -28.09 4.67
C ASP A 127 -11.95 -26.70 5.32
N ASP A 128 -10.91 -25.87 5.07
CA ASP A 128 -10.80 -24.53 5.64
C ASP A 128 -10.98 -23.45 4.56
N THR A 129 -12.20 -22.95 4.44
CA THR A 129 -12.55 -21.84 3.54
C THR A 129 -11.69 -20.59 3.78
N LEU A 130 -11.26 -20.33 5.02
CA LEU A 130 -10.43 -19.18 5.33
C LEU A 130 -8.97 -19.41 4.91
N ALA A 131 -8.47 -20.63 4.98
CA ALA A 131 -7.17 -21.01 4.45
C ALA A 131 -7.13 -20.83 2.91
N LEU A 132 -8.17 -21.28 2.22
CA LEU A 132 -8.33 -21.08 0.78
C LEU A 132 -8.33 -19.59 0.39
N ARG A 133 -9.06 -18.75 1.14
CA ARG A 133 -9.03 -17.29 0.97
C ARG A 133 -7.62 -16.74 1.12
N ASP A 134 -6.92 -17.11 2.17
CA ASP A 134 -5.59 -16.58 2.49
C ASP A 134 -4.56 -17.05 1.44
N GLN A 135 -4.69 -18.24 0.93
CA GLN A 135 -3.92 -18.75 -0.21
C GLN A 135 -4.18 -17.93 -1.48
N ALA A 136 -5.44 -17.64 -1.80
CA ALA A 136 -5.80 -16.80 -2.95
C ALA A 136 -5.28 -15.36 -2.80
N ILE A 137 -5.27 -14.80 -1.59
CA ILE A 137 -4.69 -13.50 -1.28
C ILE A 137 -3.18 -13.51 -1.54
N ALA A 138 -2.45 -14.52 -1.07
CA ALA A 138 -1.01 -14.65 -1.26
C ALA A 138 -0.66 -14.78 -2.75
N GLU A 139 -1.38 -15.64 -3.47
CA GLU A 139 -1.22 -15.85 -4.91
C GLU A 139 -1.45 -14.56 -5.70
N LEU A 140 -2.52 -13.78 -5.40
CA LEU A 140 -2.78 -12.52 -6.08
C LEU A 140 -1.73 -11.45 -5.79
N LEU A 141 -1.28 -11.33 -4.55
CA LEU A 141 -0.26 -10.34 -4.18
C LEU A 141 1.05 -10.59 -4.92
N TYR A 142 1.45 -11.84 -5.06
CA TYR A 142 2.66 -12.21 -5.78
C TYR A 142 2.40 -12.31 -7.29
N GLY A 143 1.34 -13.01 -7.71
CA GLY A 143 1.05 -13.24 -9.13
C GLY A 143 0.74 -11.95 -9.91
N SER A 144 0.02 -11.01 -9.30
CA SER A 144 -0.41 -9.78 -9.96
C SER A 144 0.29 -8.51 -9.43
N GLY A 145 1.16 -8.64 -8.45
CA GLY A 145 1.93 -7.52 -7.88
C GLY A 145 1.08 -6.38 -7.31
N LEU A 146 -0.11 -6.68 -6.77
CA LEU A 146 -1.04 -5.68 -6.25
C LEU A 146 -0.50 -4.96 -5.02
N ARG A 147 -0.89 -3.67 -4.85
CA ARG A 147 -0.75 -3.00 -3.57
C ARG A 147 -1.78 -3.54 -2.58
N LEU A 148 -1.43 -3.58 -1.30
CA LEU A 148 -2.37 -4.03 -0.25
C LEU A 148 -3.72 -3.30 -0.29
N ALA A 149 -3.71 -1.98 -0.49
CA ALA A 149 -4.93 -1.19 -0.57
C ALA A 149 -5.74 -1.51 -1.84
N GLU A 150 -5.08 -1.79 -2.97
CA GLU A 150 -5.72 -2.22 -4.20
C GLU A 150 -6.43 -3.56 -4.00
N LEU A 151 -5.73 -4.57 -3.46
CA LEU A 151 -6.33 -5.87 -3.14
C LEU A 151 -7.54 -5.75 -2.19
N ALA A 152 -7.42 -4.95 -1.13
CA ALA A 152 -8.50 -4.76 -0.15
C ALA A 152 -9.73 -4.07 -0.72
N SER A 153 -9.56 -3.26 -1.78
CA SER A 153 -10.66 -2.55 -2.45
C SER A 153 -11.33 -3.33 -3.58
N LEU A 154 -10.78 -4.47 -4.02
CA LEU A 154 -11.36 -5.26 -5.11
C LEU A 154 -12.79 -5.71 -4.79
N ASN A 155 -13.64 -5.59 -5.79
CA ASN A 155 -15.01 -6.09 -5.79
C ASN A 155 -15.15 -7.27 -6.76
N LEU A 156 -16.26 -7.96 -6.69
CA LEU A 156 -16.59 -9.05 -7.62
C LEU A 156 -16.59 -8.58 -9.09
N ASN A 157 -17.10 -7.37 -9.34
CA ASN A 157 -17.17 -6.78 -10.68
C ASN A 157 -15.81 -6.32 -11.24
N ASP A 158 -14.76 -6.34 -10.43
CA ASP A 158 -13.40 -6.02 -10.87
C ASP A 158 -12.66 -7.25 -11.40
N VAL A 159 -13.26 -8.44 -11.30
CA VAL A 159 -12.61 -9.74 -11.58
C VAL A 159 -13.21 -10.36 -12.82
N TYR A 160 -12.39 -10.61 -13.83
CA TYR A 160 -12.76 -11.20 -15.11
C TYR A 160 -12.02 -12.53 -15.29
N LEU A 161 -12.53 -13.58 -14.62
CA LEU A 161 -11.85 -14.88 -14.56
C LEU A 161 -11.68 -15.53 -15.93
N ASP A 162 -12.73 -15.48 -16.76
CA ASP A 162 -12.72 -16.07 -18.10
C ASP A 162 -11.72 -15.38 -19.03
N ALA A 163 -11.52 -14.07 -18.82
CA ALA A 163 -10.58 -13.26 -19.57
C ALA A 163 -9.17 -13.25 -18.95
N GLY A 164 -9.00 -13.75 -17.72
CA GLY A 164 -7.74 -13.85 -17.01
C GLY A 164 -7.15 -12.51 -16.54
N TRP A 165 -7.97 -11.53 -16.15
CA TRP A 165 -7.48 -10.25 -15.67
C TRP A 165 -8.36 -9.58 -14.60
N LEU A 166 -7.80 -8.55 -13.95
CA LEU A 166 -8.44 -7.71 -12.94
C LEU A 166 -8.44 -6.25 -13.39
N ASN A 167 -9.50 -5.52 -13.00
CA ASN A 167 -9.48 -4.06 -12.97
C ASN A 167 -9.02 -3.57 -11.60
N VAL A 168 -7.98 -2.74 -11.57
CA VAL A 168 -7.42 -2.22 -10.32
C VAL A 168 -7.54 -0.71 -10.29
N HIS A 169 -8.10 -0.19 -9.20
CA HIS A 169 -8.23 1.24 -8.94
C HIS A 169 -7.03 1.75 -8.14
N GLY A 170 -6.20 2.57 -8.77
CA GLY A 170 -5.02 3.17 -8.18
C GLY A 170 -5.27 4.55 -7.57
N LYS A 171 -4.20 5.19 -7.08
CA LYS A 171 -4.25 6.55 -6.54
C LYS A 171 -4.75 7.55 -7.60
N GLY A 172 -5.69 8.42 -7.23
CA GLY A 172 -6.28 9.42 -8.13
C GLY A 172 -7.33 8.86 -9.09
N ASN A 173 -7.99 7.76 -8.71
CA ASN A 173 -9.02 7.10 -9.51
C ASN A 173 -8.54 6.60 -10.89
N LYS A 174 -7.22 6.40 -11.05
CA LYS A 174 -6.68 5.79 -12.25
C LYS A 174 -6.92 4.29 -12.22
N GLN A 175 -7.48 3.76 -13.30
CA GLN A 175 -7.71 2.34 -13.47
C GLN A 175 -6.58 1.72 -14.30
N ARG A 176 -6.24 0.45 -14.03
CA ARG A 176 -5.39 -0.37 -14.87
C ARG A 176 -5.86 -1.81 -14.85
N GLN A 177 -5.60 -2.51 -15.93
CA GLN A 177 -5.77 -3.96 -16.02
C GLN A 177 -4.49 -4.65 -15.55
N VAL A 178 -4.67 -5.77 -14.84
CA VAL A 178 -3.56 -6.59 -14.33
C VAL A 178 -3.88 -8.05 -14.66
N PRO A 179 -2.97 -8.79 -15.29
CA PRO A 179 -3.20 -10.19 -15.63
C PRO A 179 -3.23 -11.08 -14.40
N LEU A 180 -3.95 -12.18 -14.51
CA LEU A 180 -4.03 -13.25 -13.52
C LEU A 180 -3.23 -14.47 -13.98
N THR A 181 -2.51 -15.12 -13.08
CA THR A 181 -1.95 -16.45 -13.32
C THR A 181 -3.05 -17.49 -13.39
N HIS A 182 -2.79 -18.65 -14.03
CA HIS A 182 -3.72 -19.77 -13.98
C HIS A 182 -4.06 -20.22 -12.56
N ASN A 183 -3.06 -20.22 -11.68
CA ASN A 183 -3.26 -20.56 -10.26
C ASN A 183 -4.15 -19.54 -9.56
N SER A 184 -3.95 -18.24 -9.84
CA SER A 184 -4.83 -17.17 -9.33
C SER A 184 -6.29 -17.39 -9.76
N VAL A 185 -6.52 -17.70 -11.04
CA VAL A 185 -7.86 -17.97 -11.57
C VAL A 185 -8.49 -19.18 -10.86
N ALA A 186 -7.77 -20.30 -10.77
CA ALA A 186 -8.26 -21.53 -10.14
C ALA A 186 -8.60 -21.33 -8.65
N LEU A 187 -7.72 -20.65 -7.90
CA LEU A 187 -7.94 -20.35 -6.48
C LEU A 187 -9.10 -19.37 -6.28
N LEU A 188 -9.23 -18.37 -7.15
CA LEU A 188 -10.36 -17.45 -7.08
C LEU A 188 -11.69 -18.11 -7.39
N GLN A 189 -11.76 -19.04 -8.37
CA GLN A 189 -12.96 -19.82 -8.64
C GLN A 189 -13.38 -20.64 -7.43
N GLN A 190 -12.44 -21.35 -6.80
CA GLN A 190 -12.70 -22.13 -5.58
C GLN A 190 -13.15 -21.23 -4.42
N TRP A 191 -12.47 -20.09 -4.21
CA TRP A 191 -12.83 -19.13 -3.18
C TRP A 191 -14.25 -18.58 -3.38
N LEU A 192 -14.57 -18.14 -4.59
CA LEU A 192 -15.87 -17.54 -4.90
C LEU A 192 -17.03 -18.53 -4.70
N ALA A 193 -16.80 -19.82 -4.93
CA ALA A 193 -17.80 -20.87 -4.69
C ALA A 193 -18.14 -21.06 -3.21
N GLN A 194 -17.23 -20.72 -2.29
CA GLN A 194 -17.37 -20.94 -0.85
C GLN A 194 -17.36 -19.62 -0.05
N ARG A 195 -17.24 -18.48 -0.72
CA ARG A 195 -17.08 -17.17 -0.11
C ARG A 195 -18.25 -16.81 0.81
N PRO A 196 -18.04 -16.62 2.13
CA PRO A 196 -19.09 -16.07 2.99
C PRO A 196 -19.39 -14.62 2.57
N ALA A 197 -20.66 -14.27 2.47
CA ALA A 197 -21.06 -12.90 2.13
C ALA A 197 -22.36 -12.52 2.82
N GLN A 198 -22.39 -11.32 3.40
CA GLN A 198 -23.63 -10.70 3.81
C GLN A 198 -24.42 -10.22 2.58
N PRO A 199 -25.75 -10.01 2.69
CA PRO A 199 -26.52 -9.44 1.61
C PRO A 199 -25.90 -8.15 1.08
N HIS A 200 -25.77 -8.05 -0.25
CA HIS A 200 -25.17 -6.91 -0.96
C HIS A 200 -23.67 -6.66 -0.75
N GLU A 201 -22.93 -7.56 -0.07
CA GLU A 201 -21.47 -7.44 0.04
C GLU A 201 -20.79 -7.76 -1.30
N THR A 202 -20.14 -6.76 -1.88
CA THR A 202 -19.48 -6.83 -3.19
C THR A 202 -17.98 -7.11 -3.11
N ALA A 203 -17.37 -7.06 -1.91
CA ALA A 203 -15.92 -7.26 -1.76
C ALA A 203 -15.47 -8.62 -2.28
N LEU A 204 -14.36 -8.68 -3.01
CA LEU A 204 -13.77 -9.94 -3.44
C LEU A 204 -13.39 -10.81 -2.24
N PHE A 205 -12.72 -10.23 -1.24
CA PHE A 205 -12.32 -10.95 -0.03
C PHE A 205 -13.12 -10.50 1.19
N THR A 206 -13.69 -11.45 1.89
CA THR A 206 -14.54 -11.24 3.05
C THR A 206 -13.99 -11.93 4.31
N THR A 207 -14.45 -11.45 5.45
CA THR A 207 -14.24 -12.10 6.76
C THR A 207 -15.12 -13.37 6.87
N GLN A 208 -14.93 -14.16 7.92
CA GLN A 208 -15.85 -15.26 8.25
C GLN A 208 -17.31 -14.80 8.48
N HIS A 209 -17.51 -13.51 8.79
CA HIS A 209 -18.83 -12.92 9.00
C HIS A 209 -19.44 -12.33 7.71
N GLY A 210 -18.79 -12.54 6.56
CA GLY A 210 -19.29 -12.10 5.26
C GLY A 210 -19.13 -10.60 4.97
N THR A 211 -18.35 -9.86 5.74
CA THR A 211 -18.04 -8.44 5.50
C THR A 211 -16.67 -8.25 4.85
N ARG A 212 -16.43 -7.14 4.17
CA ARG A 212 -15.14 -6.83 3.52
C ARG A 212 -13.95 -7.03 4.46
N LEU A 213 -12.92 -7.73 3.98
CA LEU A 213 -11.67 -7.94 4.69
C LEU A 213 -10.78 -6.69 4.59
N GLY A 214 -10.50 -6.03 5.71
CA GLY A 214 -9.73 -4.80 5.75
C GLY A 214 -8.22 -5.00 5.53
N SER A 215 -7.52 -3.98 5.03
CA SER A 215 -6.08 -4.03 4.72
C SER A 215 -5.21 -4.53 5.88
N ARG A 216 -5.49 -4.10 7.13
CA ARG A 216 -4.73 -4.56 8.30
C ARG A 216 -4.93 -6.06 8.55
N GLN A 217 -6.15 -6.55 8.36
CA GLN A 217 -6.47 -7.97 8.51
C GLN A 217 -5.79 -8.79 7.41
N ILE A 218 -5.84 -8.34 6.15
CA ILE A 218 -5.12 -8.98 5.03
C ILE A 218 -3.63 -9.12 5.35
N ALA A 219 -2.98 -8.05 5.81
CA ALA A 219 -1.55 -8.10 6.15
C ALA A 219 -1.24 -9.10 7.27
N LYS A 220 -2.09 -9.14 8.31
CA LYS A 220 -1.96 -10.12 9.42
C LYS A 220 -2.22 -11.55 8.94
N ARG A 221 -3.23 -11.77 8.10
CA ARG A 221 -3.57 -13.09 7.56
C ARG A 221 -2.47 -13.63 6.66
N LEU A 222 -1.88 -12.77 5.82
CA LEU A 222 -0.74 -13.14 4.98
C LEU A 222 0.47 -13.59 5.80
N ASP A 223 0.78 -12.88 6.88
CA ASP A 223 1.90 -13.25 7.77
C ASP A 223 1.64 -14.59 8.46
N ASN A 224 0.43 -14.79 8.99
CA ASN A 224 0.02 -16.05 9.58
C ASN A 224 0.08 -17.21 8.56
N TRP A 225 -0.42 -16.98 7.34
CA TRP A 225 -0.36 -17.93 6.23
C TRP A 225 1.09 -18.34 5.94
N ALA A 226 1.99 -17.37 5.84
CA ALA A 226 3.40 -17.64 5.58
C ALA A 226 4.06 -18.47 6.69
N GLN A 227 3.76 -18.17 7.96
CA GLN A 227 4.25 -18.94 9.11
C GLN A 227 3.71 -20.38 9.10
N GLN A 228 2.43 -20.58 8.82
CA GLN A 228 1.82 -21.89 8.72
C GLN A 228 2.41 -22.77 7.60
N HIS A 229 2.86 -22.12 6.51
CA HIS A 229 3.53 -22.79 5.39
C HIS A 229 5.06 -22.91 5.58
N GLY A 230 5.58 -22.63 6.79
CA GLY A 230 7.00 -22.80 7.11
C GLY A 230 7.93 -21.74 6.54
N SER A 231 7.42 -20.52 6.29
CA SER A 231 8.27 -19.42 5.84
C SER A 231 9.38 -19.13 6.85
N PRO A 232 10.66 -19.07 6.43
CA PRO A 232 11.77 -18.77 7.33
C PRO A 232 11.82 -17.30 7.78
N GLN A 233 10.94 -16.45 7.24
CA GLN A 233 10.89 -15.02 7.53
C GLN A 233 9.47 -14.47 7.48
N HIS A 234 9.26 -13.32 8.13
CA HIS A 234 8.03 -12.54 8.00
C HIS A 234 7.78 -12.16 6.54
N ILE A 235 6.55 -12.40 6.06
CA ILE A 235 6.12 -12.01 4.71
C ILE A 235 5.07 -10.89 4.80
N SER A 236 5.34 -9.79 4.12
CA SER A 236 4.40 -8.68 4.01
C SER A 236 3.92 -8.47 2.56
N PRO A 237 2.75 -7.85 2.36
CA PRO A 237 2.25 -7.53 1.02
C PRO A 237 3.25 -6.72 0.18
N HIS A 238 4.00 -5.83 0.83
CA HIS A 238 5.01 -5.01 0.15
C HIS A 238 6.20 -5.84 -0.34
N MET A 239 6.61 -6.84 0.43
CA MET A 239 7.68 -7.77 0.04
C MET A 239 7.25 -8.62 -1.16
N LEU A 240 6.03 -9.18 -1.17
CA LEU A 240 5.52 -9.96 -2.31
C LEU A 240 5.47 -9.13 -3.59
N ARG A 241 4.95 -7.91 -3.51
CA ARG A 241 4.94 -6.99 -4.66
C ARG A 241 6.35 -6.62 -5.12
N HIS A 242 7.30 -6.43 -4.21
CA HIS A 242 8.69 -6.14 -4.55
C HIS A 242 9.36 -7.34 -5.22
N SER A 243 9.11 -8.56 -4.72
CA SER A 243 9.59 -9.80 -5.32
C SER A 243 8.99 -10.03 -6.71
N PHE A 244 7.67 -9.77 -6.88
CA PHE A 244 7.03 -9.77 -8.20
C PHE A 244 7.78 -8.85 -9.17
N ALA A 245 8.00 -7.59 -8.78
CA ALA A 245 8.68 -6.61 -9.62
C ALA A 245 10.10 -7.05 -10.01
N GLY A 246 10.86 -7.53 -9.03
CA GLY A 246 12.24 -8.00 -9.26
C GLY A 246 12.31 -9.24 -10.15
N HIS A 247 11.46 -10.24 -9.89
CA HIS A 247 11.47 -11.49 -10.66
C HIS A 247 10.98 -11.28 -12.09
N LEU A 248 9.95 -10.45 -12.27
CA LEU A 248 9.44 -10.12 -13.60
C LEU A 248 10.47 -9.32 -14.39
N LEU A 249 11.13 -8.31 -13.75
CA LEU A 249 12.18 -7.53 -14.39
C LEU A 249 13.39 -8.39 -14.78
N GLN A 250 13.81 -9.30 -13.91
CA GLN A 250 14.93 -10.20 -14.16
C GLN A 250 14.65 -11.13 -15.36
N ALA A 251 13.41 -11.58 -15.49
CA ALA A 251 13.01 -12.50 -16.55
C ALA A 251 12.69 -11.81 -17.87
N SER A 252 11.97 -10.70 -17.84
CA SER A 252 11.56 -9.96 -19.05
C SER A 252 12.63 -9.02 -19.58
N ARG A 253 13.49 -8.50 -18.69
CA ARG A 253 14.44 -7.40 -18.97
C ARG A 253 13.77 -6.12 -19.49
N ASP A 254 12.45 -6.02 -19.34
CA ASP A 254 11.64 -4.87 -19.76
C ASP A 254 11.17 -4.07 -18.54
N ILE A 255 11.95 -3.06 -18.18
CA ILE A 255 11.63 -2.18 -17.04
C ILE A 255 10.33 -1.40 -17.26
N ARG A 256 10.01 -1.07 -18.53
CA ARG A 256 8.82 -0.27 -18.86
C ARG A 256 7.56 -1.10 -18.68
N ALA A 257 7.50 -2.30 -19.22
CA ALA A 257 6.38 -3.22 -19.00
C ALA A 257 6.15 -3.50 -17.51
N VAL A 258 7.22 -3.71 -16.73
CA VAL A 258 7.12 -3.90 -15.27
C VAL A 258 6.57 -2.65 -14.56
N GLN A 259 7.02 -1.45 -14.93
CA GLN A 259 6.52 -0.20 -14.35
C GLN A 259 5.03 0.03 -14.67
N ASP A 260 4.61 -0.28 -15.87
CA ASP A 260 3.23 -0.16 -16.33
C ASP A 260 2.32 -1.14 -15.60
N LEU A 261 2.69 -2.42 -15.48
CA LEU A 261 1.98 -3.42 -14.67
C LEU A 261 1.85 -3.03 -13.21
N LEU A 262 2.89 -2.42 -12.65
CA LEU A 262 2.88 -1.93 -11.28
C LEU A 262 2.09 -0.62 -11.09
N GLY A 263 1.78 0.11 -12.15
CA GLY A 263 1.11 1.41 -12.08
C GLY A 263 1.97 2.44 -11.35
N HIS A 264 3.23 2.62 -11.78
CA HIS A 264 4.11 3.66 -11.27
C HIS A 264 3.75 5.01 -11.90
N ALA A 265 3.30 5.97 -11.08
CA ALA A 265 2.79 7.27 -11.52
C ALA A 265 3.86 8.28 -11.98
N SER A 266 5.11 7.90 -12.19
CA SER A 266 6.22 8.86 -12.35
C SER A 266 6.68 9.14 -13.79
N LEU A 267 5.94 8.69 -14.81
CA LEU A 267 6.15 9.21 -16.17
C LEU A 267 4.83 9.77 -16.68
N SER A 268 4.87 11.08 -16.88
CA SER A 268 3.86 12.00 -17.37
C SER A 268 2.75 11.39 -18.24
N SER A 269 1.55 11.91 -18.00
CA SER A 269 0.36 11.84 -18.84
C SER A 269 -0.52 10.58 -18.72
N THR A 270 -1.79 10.85 -18.76
CA THR A 270 -2.91 9.93 -18.95
C THR A 270 -2.70 9.10 -20.22
N GLN A 271 -1.93 8.04 -20.13
CA GLN A 271 -1.92 7.04 -21.20
C GLN A 271 -3.24 6.27 -21.08
N ILE A 272 -4.12 6.50 -22.03
CA ILE A 272 -5.23 5.60 -22.33
C ILE A 272 -4.56 4.34 -22.88
N TYR A 273 -4.51 3.28 -22.07
CA TYR A 273 -4.01 1.98 -22.56
C TYR A 273 -4.92 1.50 -23.68
N THR A 274 -4.36 1.32 -24.83
CA THR A 274 -5.04 0.68 -25.95
C THR A 274 -5.09 -0.84 -25.73
N LYS A 275 -5.98 -1.54 -26.41
CA LYS A 275 -6.02 -3.01 -26.38
C LYS A 275 -4.64 -3.62 -26.77
N LEU A 276 -3.94 -3.01 -27.72
CA LEU A 276 -2.58 -3.41 -28.14
C LEU A 276 -1.55 -3.30 -27.00
N ASP A 277 -1.62 -2.26 -26.16
CA ASP A 277 -0.70 -2.12 -25.01
C ASP A 277 -0.95 -3.22 -23.97
N PHE A 278 -2.22 -3.59 -23.75
CA PHE A 278 -2.57 -4.67 -22.83
C PHE A 278 -2.10 -6.03 -23.36
N ASP A 279 -2.31 -6.33 -24.62
CA ASP A 279 -1.87 -7.59 -25.24
C ASP A 279 -0.36 -7.75 -25.16
N HIS A 280 0.41 -6.66 -25.36
CA HIS A 280 1.86 -6.65 -25.15
C HIS A 280 2.25 -6.91 -23.70
N LEU A 281 1.60 -6.24 -22.75
CA LEU A 281 1.87 -6.43 -21.32
C LEU A 281 1.52 -7.85 -20.87
N ALA A 282 0.41 -8.41 -21.35
CA ALA A 282 0.01 -9.78 -21.08
C ALA A 282 1.04 -10.78 -21.66
N ALA A 283 1.53 -10.57 -22.89
CA ALA A 283 2.54 -11.41 -23.49
C ALA A 283 3.86 -11.40 -22.70
N VAL A 284 4.36 -10.22 -22.31
CA VAL A 284 5.55 -10.09 -21.46
C VAL A 284 5.34 -10.77 -20.11
N TYR A 285 4.16 -10.63 -19.53
CA TYR A 285 3.81 -11.28 -18.28
C TYR A 285 3.79 -12.80 -18.41
N ASP A 286 3.10 -13.35 -19.42
CA ASP A 286 2.96 -14.79 -19.64
C ASP A 286 4.30 -15.46 -19.95
N GLU A 287 5.18 -14.77 -20.65
CA GLU A 287 6.51 -15.27 -20.97
C GLU A 287 7.47 -15.23 -19.77
N ALA A 288 7.42 -14.15 -18.99
CA ALA A 288 8.42 -13.83 -17.98
C ALA A 288 8.01 -14.19 -16.54
N HIS A 289 6.71 -14.16 -16.20
CA HIS A 289 6.30 -14.39 -14.81
C HIS A 289 6.42 -15.88 -14.43
N PRO A 290 7.08 -16.22 -13.30
CA PRO A 290 7.34 -17.62 -12.91
C PRO A 290 6.08 -18.49 -12.78
N ARG A 291 4.94 -17.87 -12.42
CA ARG A 291 3.67 -18.58 -12.20
C ARG A 291 2.68 -18.45 -13.37
N ALA A 292 2.99 -17.68 -14.41
CA ALA A 292 2.16 -17.61 -15.60
C ALA A 292 2.37 -18.82 -16.53
N ARG A 293 3.57 -19.41 -16.54
CA ARG A 293 3.86 -20.56 -17.39
C ARG A 293 3.08 -21.78 -16.94
N ARG A 294 2.31 -22.40 -17.86
CA ARG A 294 1.77 -23.73 -17.65
C ARG A 294 2.93 -24.69 -17.36
N GLY A 295 2.91 -25.35 -16.20
CA GLY A 295 3.88 -26.41 -15.94
C GLY A 295 3.89 -27.38 -17.10
N LYS A 296 5.02 -27.52 -17.78
CA LYS A 296 5.22 -28.65 -18.70
C LYS A 296 5.08 -29.90 -17.82
N LYS A 297 4.01 -30.67 -18.07
CA LYS A 297 3.89 -32.04 -17.59
C LYS A 297 4.99 -32.88 -18.18
#